data_4279fefb58f1c1fa24b7f97511bc6cd0
#
_entry.id   4279fefb58f1c1fa24b7f97511bc6cd0
#
_cell.length_a   1.000
_cell.length_b   1.000
_cell.length_c   1.000
_cell.angle_alpha   90.00
_cell.angle_beta   90.00
_cell.angle_gamma   90.00
#
_symmetry.space_group_name_H-M   'P 1'
#
loop_
_entity.id
_entity.type
_entity.pdbx_description
1 polymer ?
#
loop_
_entity_poly.entity_id
_entity_poly.type
_entity_poly.pdbx_seq_one_letter_code
_entity_poly.pdbx_strand_id
1 'polypeptide(L)'
;MEALKLVEPRLVPPLDARFRPAVLANRAFRRSVEDSGAGVPLVLGLERPDGATSRFETRVFAEDHPRAAANLSYAERLVKFLLWQRGGWQVYVGGPRSIGEYIRECYAPGGASEFDFHFMGEDVYEKTFTVVTCDASQVPAEREVGRPLGRHLDGYRIGFDLGASDRKVSAVVNGEALFSEEVVWEPSRQSDPQYHYGEIMAGLKKAASKMPRVDAIGGSAAGVYVNNRVRIASLFRAVTRDRFDEVRDLFLRIRDQMGVPLEIVNDGEVTALAGSMSLEDNGVLGIALGSSEASGYVTMEGNITGWLNELAFAPVDYGPGAPVHEWSGDRGCGASFLSQQCVFRLAPRAGIDIPVDMTNAEKLKSAQAKLEAGHEGATKIWQSIGCYMGYAVAHYADFYELKHVLILGRCTSGRGGQLIVDGANEVLKSEFPELAARISIQLPDEKGRRVGQSIAAASLPAVDFAGSGASSRSK
;
A
#
# COMPACT_ATOMS: atom_id res chain seq x y z
N MET A 1 -15.84 13.90 -26.90
CA MET A 1 -16.40 13.31 -25.67
C MET A 1 -16.11 14.25 -24.51
N GLU A 2 -17.11 14.57 -23.72
CA GLU A 2 -16.92 15.42 -22.54
C GLU A 2 -16.11 14.63 -21.50
N ALA A 3 -14.87 15.07 -21.26
CA ALA A 3 -13.98 14.40 -20.32
C ALA A 3 -14.39 14.70 -18.88
N LEU A 4 -13.90 13.91 -17.93
CA LEU A 4 -14.04 14.18 -16.50
C LEU A 4 -13.58 15.61 -16.17
N LYS A 5 -14.44 16.40 -15.51
CA LYS A 5 -14.11 17.78 -15.15
C LYS A 5 -13.00 17.80 -14.10
N LEU A 6 -11.84 18.31 -14.49
CA LEU A 6 -10.73 18.53 -13.56
C LEU A 6 -10.95 19.82 -12.78
N VAL A 7 -10.64 19.79 -11.50
CA VAL A 7 -10.81 20.92 -10.57
C VAL A 7 -9.43 21.39 -10.09
N GLU A 8 -9.22 22.69 -10.11
CA GLU A 8 -8.01 23.28 -9.55
C GLU A 8 -8.05 23.24 -8.02
N PRO A 9 -6.95 22.85 -7.38
CA PRO A 9 -6.84 22.89 -5.92
C PRO A 9 -6.76 24.33 -5.42
N ARG A 10 -7.33 24.61 -4.24
CA ARG A 10 -7.14 25.93 -3.58
C ARG A 10 -5.72 26.11 -3.10
N LEU A 11 -5.13 25.04 -2.53
CA LEU A 11 -3.73 25.00 -2.15
C LEU A 11 -2.94 24.34 -3.27
N VAL A 12 -2.29 25.16 -4.07
CA VAL A 12 -1.49 24.71 -5.22
C VAL A 12 -0.10 24.33 -4.73
N PRO A 13 0.41 23.13 -5.08
CA PRO A 13 1.78 22.77 -4.74
C PRO A 13 2.78 23.78 -5.29
N PRO A 14 3.72 24.33 -4.48
CA PRO A 14 4.60 25.44 -4.89
C PRO A 14 5.40 25.20 -6.18
N LEU A 15 5.69 23.96 -6.51
CA LEU A 15 6.47 23.59 -7.69
C LEU A 15 5.66 22.88 -8.78
N ASP A 16 4.31 22.79 -8.64
CA ASP A 16 3.48 22.08 -9.61
C ASP A 16 2.06 22.67 -9.77
N ALA A 17 1.97 23.79 -10.44
CA ALA A 17 0.69 24.49 -10.70
C ALA A 17 -0.30 23.68 -11.57
N ARG A 18 0.17 22.59 -12.24
CA ARG A 18 -0.68 21.76 -13.09
C ARG A 18 -1.28 20.55 -12.39
N PHE A 19 -0.98 20.35 -11.11
CA PHE A 19 -1.56 19.29 -10.31
C PHE A 19 -3.10 19.39 -10.28
N ARG A 20 -3.78 18.28 -10.56
CA ARG A 20 -5.25 18.17 -10.56
C ARG A 20 -5.66 16.98 -9.69
N PRO A 21 -5.89 17.22 -8.39
CA PRO A 21 -6.14 16.15 -7.42
C PRO A 21 -7.31 15.24 -7.82
N ALA A 22 -7.09 13.94 -7.77
CA ALA A 22 -8.11 12.92 -8.05
C ALA A 22 -9.37 13.11 -7.20
N VAL A 23 -9.20 13.42 -5.91
CA VAL A 23 -10.32 13.64 -4.98
C VAL A 23 -11.25 14.76 -5.42
N LEU A 24 -10.70 15.87 -5.91
CA LEU A 24 -11.52 17.01 -6.34
C LEU A 24 -12.32 16.68 -7.59
N ALA A 25 -11.70 16.00 -8.56
CA ALA A 25 -12.36 15.53 -9.77
C ALA A 25 -13.49 14.53 -9.46
N ASN A 26 -13.21 13.55 -8.61
CA ASN A 26 -14.18 12.54 -8.21
C ASN A 26 -15.36 13.13 -7.42
N ARG A 27 -15.08 14.02 -6.47
CA ARG A 27 -16.15 14.69 -5.70
C ARG A 27 -16.98 15.64 -6.57
N ALA A 28 -16.35 16.35 -7.50
CA ALA A 28 -17.07 17.19 -8.46
C ALA A 28 -17.96 16.38 -9.40
N PHE A 29 -17.49 15.21 -9.86
CA PHE A 29 -18.30 14.29 -10.67
C PHE A 29 -19.51 13.79 -9.90
N ARG A 30 -19.31 13.23 -8.68
CA ARG A 30 -20.41 12.72 -7.83
C ARG A 30 -21.47 13.79 -7.57
N ARG A 31 -21.04 14.99 -7.17
CA ARG A 31 -21.95 16.15 -6.96
C ARG A 31 -22.73 16.47 -8.23
N SER A 32 -22.09 16.44 -9.37
CA SER A 32 -22.73 16.74 -10.64
C SER A 32 -23.76 15.67 -11.06
N VAL A 33 -23.56 14.41 -10.68
CA VAL A 33 -24.55 13.33 -10.86
C VAL A 33 -25.75 13.54 -9.92
N GLU A 34 -25.49 13.90 -8.66
CA GLU A 34 -26.53 14.22 -7.66
C GLU A 34 -27.38 15.40 -8.12
N ASP A 35 -26.76 16.52 -8.54
CA ASP A 35 -27.42 17.73 -9.00
C ASP A 35 -28.31 17.49 -10.25
N SER A 36 -27.97 16.49 -11.05
CA SER A 36 -28.77 16.13 -12.24
C SER A 36 -30.11 15.47 -11.89
N GLY A 37 -30.24 14.90 -10.70
CA GLY A 37 -31.41 14.12 -10.27
C GLY A 37 -31.63 12.82 -11.06
N ALA A 38 -30.78 12.51 -12.05
CA ALA A 38 -30.91 11.37 -12.99
C ALA A 38 -29.78 10.33 -12.83
N GLY A 39 -29.09 10.31 -11.69
CA GLY A 39 -28.02 9.34 -11.43
C GLY A 39 -28.56 7.92 -11.29
N VAL A 40 -27.84 6.95 -11.88
CA VAL A 40 -28.09 5.51 -11.77
C VAL A 40 -26.99 4.82 -10.96
N PRO A 41 -27.26 3.64 -10.37
CA PRO A 41 -26.25 2.90 -9.63
C PRO A 41 -25.10 2.44 -10.53
N LEU A 42 -23.87 2.53 -9.99
CA LEU A 42 -22.70 1.79 -10.46
C LEU A 42 -22.14 1.03 -9.25
N VAL A 43 -22.08 -0.29 -9.38
CA VAL A 43 -21.56 -1.18 -8.37
C VAL A 43 -20.35 -1.90 -8.93
N LEU A 44 -19.21 -1.76 -8.28
CA LEU A 44 -17.97 -2.44 -8.63
C LEU A 44 -17.72 -3.57 -7.62
N GLY A 45 -17.50 -4.79 -8.12
CA GLY A 45 -17.10 -5.95 -7.33
C GLY A 45 -15.70 -6.40 -7.74
N LEU A 46 -14.82 -6.67 -6.78
CA LEU A 46 -13.47 -7.17 -7.04
C LEU A 46 -13.31 -8.52 -6.35
N GLU A 47 -13.12 -9.58 -7.13
CA GLU A 47 -12.95 -10.92 -6.62
C GLU A 47 -11.45 -11.25 -6.46
N ARG A 48 -11.11 -11.75 -5.27
CA ARG A 48 -9.81 -12.29 -4.91
C ARG A 48 -9.91 -13.81 -4.74
N PRO A 49 -8.77 -14.53 -4.54
CA PRO A 49 -8.80 -15.95 -4.22
C PRO A 49 -9.72 -16.29 -3.02
N ASP A 50 -10.15 -17.54 -2.94
CA ASP A 50 -10.99 -18.08 -1.87
C ASP A 50 -12.40 -17.43 -1.81
N GLY A 51 -12.82 -16.78 -2.89
CA GLY A 51 -14.13 -16.14 -3.02
C GLY A 51 -14.27 -14.87 -2.17
N ALA A 52 -13.15 -14.28 -1.72
CA ALA A 52 -13.17 -12.97 -1.11
C ALA A 52 -13.60 -11.94 -2.17
N THR A 53 -14.55 -11.09 -1.83
CA THR A 53 -15.11 -10.08 -2.73
C THR A 53 -15.22 -8.75 -2.02
N SER A 54 -14.57 -7.73 -2.57
CA SER A 54 -14.78 -6.33 -2.17
C SER A 54 -15.88 -5.72 -3.00
N ARG A 55 -16.64 -4.81 -2.41
CA ARG A 55 -17.73 -4.10 -3.09
C ARG A 55 -17.59 -2.59 -2.89
N PHE A 56 -17.82 -1.83 -3.97
CA PHE A 56 -17.84 -0.37 -3.94
C PHE A 56 -19.04 0.13 -4.72
N GLU A 57 -19.82 1.03 -4.12
CA GLU A 57 -21.04 1.55 -4.72
C GLU A 57 -20.94 3.06 -4.92
N THR A 58 -21.40 3.51 -6.08
CA THR A 58 -21.50 4.92 -6.44
C THR A 58 -22.65 5.16 -7.41
N ARG A 59 -22.81 6.40 -7.83
CA ARG A 59 -23.80 6.77 -8.86
C ARG A 59 -23.11 7.43 -10.04
N VAL A 60 -23.61 7.19 -11.23
CA VAL A 60 -23.14 7.73 -12.50
C VAL A 60 -24.32 8.28 -13.31
N PHE A 61 -24.07 9.03 -14.36
CA PHE A 61 -25.12 9.46 -15.27
C PHE A 61 -25.76 8.25 -15.99
N ALA A 62 -27.06 8.30 -16.25
CA ALA A 62 -27.72 7.33 -17.13
C ALA A 62 -27.09 7.36 -18.54
N GLU A 63 -27.21 6.27 -19.32
CA GLU A 63 -26.55 6.16 -20.64
C GLU A 63 -27.03 7.21 -21.67
N ASP A 64 -28.29 7.61 -21.58
CA ASP A 64 -28.90 8.64 -22.44
C ASP A 64 -28.64 10.08 -21.97
N HIS A 65 -27.99 10.25 -20.82
CA HIS A 65 -27.69 11.59 -20.29
C HIS A 65 -26.59 12.27 -21.12
N PRO A 66 -26.69 13.57 -21.46
CA PRO A 66 -25.70 14.30 -22.28
C PRO A 66 -24.26 14.21 -21.77
N ARG A 67 -24.09 13.99 -20.46
CA ARG A 67 -22.78 13.89 -19.80
C ARG A 67 -22.35 12.44 -19.52
N ALA A 68 -23.04 11.43 -20.06
CA ALA A 68 -22.71 10.02 -19.84
C ALA A 68 -21.27 9.66 -20.26
N ALA A 69 -20.70 10.37 -21.23
CA ALA A 69 -19.31 10.16 -21.64
C ALA A 69 -18.28 10.34 -20.51
N ALA A 70 -18.58 11.19 -19.51
CA ALA A 70 -17.70 11.39 -18.35
C ALA A 70 -17.69 10.17 -17.41
N ASN A 71 -18.73 9.29 -17.46
CA ASN A 71 -18.77 8.06 -16.69
C ASN A 71 -17.57 7.15 -16.98
N LEU A 72 -17.12 7.09 -18.23
CA LEU A 72 -16.07 6.18 -18.68
C LEU A 72 -14.75 6.47 -17.95
N SER A 73 -14.30 7.71 -18.00
CA SER A 73 -13.07 8.14 -17.30
C SER A 73 -13.19 8.04 -15.79
N TYR A 74 -14.36 8.37 -15.23
CA TYR A 74 -14.60 8.26 -13.79
C TYR A 74 -14.53 6.79 -13.33
N ALA A 75 -15.24 5.91 -14.00
CA ALA A 75 -15.28 4.49 -13.64
C ALA A 75 -13.91 3.81 -13.81
N GLU A 76 -13.18 4.14 -14.89
CA GLU A 76 -11.84 3.59 -15.11
C GLU A 76 -10.88 3.99 -14.01
N ARG A 77 -10.84 5.27 -13.63
CA ARG A 77 -10.00 5.73 -12.50
C ARG A 77 -10.40 5.11 -11.16
N LEU A 78 -11.68 4.84 -10.94
CA LEU A 78 -12.15 4.11 -9.74
C LEU A 78 -11.69 2.64 -9.77
N VAL A 79 -11.86 1.95 -10.89
CA VAL A 79 -11.41 0.55 -11.03
C VAL A 79 -9.91 0.47 -10.81
N LYS A 80 -9.13 1.38 -11.41
CA LYS A 80 -7.68 1.47 -11.21
C LYS A 80 -7.34 1.61 -9.73
N PHE A 81 -7.96 2.57 -9.04
CA PHE A 81 -7.71 2.79 -7.61
C PHE A 81 -8.05 1.56 -6.77
N LEU A 82 -9.24 1.00 -6.98
CA LEU A 82 -9.72 -0.15 -6.21
C LEU A 82 -8.87 -1.42 -6.44
N LEU A 83 -8.38 -1.65 -7.65
CA LEU A 83 -7.47 -2.76 -7.94
C LEU A 83 -6.15 -2.63 -7.18
N TRP A 84 -5.57 -1.45 -7.12
CA TRP A 84 -4.30 -1.24 -6.41
C TRP A 84 -4.47 -1.15 -4.89
N GLN A 85 -5.65 -0.76 -4.43
CA GLN A 85 -6.02 -0.79 -3.01
C GLN A 85 -6.33 -2.22 -2.56
N ARG A 86 -7.29 -2.88 -3.20
CA ARG A 86 -7.92 -4.12 -2.72
C ARG A 86 -7.40 -5.37 -3.42
N GLY A 87 -6.95 -5.23 -4.65
CA GLY A 87 -6.62 -6.35 -5.53
C GLY A 87 -7.86 -6.99 -6.15
N GLY A 88 -7.62 -7.92 -7.06
CA GLY A 88 -8.66 -8.71 -7.70
C GLY A 88 -8.21 -9.23 -9.06
N TRP A 89 -8.59 -10.45 -9.39
CA TRP A 89 -8.38 -11.06 -10.70
C TRP A 89 -9.64 -10.98 -11.56
N GLN A 90 -10.79 -10.68 -10.95
CA GLN A 90 -12.07 -10.50 -11.64
C GLN A 90 -12.77 -9.25 -11.14
N VAL A 91 -13.19 -8.39 -12.07
CA VAL A 91 -13.92 -7.17 -11.79
C VAL A 91 -15.32 -7.28 -12.31
N TYR A 92 -16.31 -7.17 -11.45
CA TYR A 92 -17.73 -7.03 -11.83
C TYR A 92 -18.04 -5.55 -11.96
N VAL A 93 -18.66 -5.18 -13.10
CA VAL A 93 -19.13 -3.82 -13.37
C VAL A 93 -20.64 -3.87 -13.52
N GLY A 94 -21.34 -3.58 -12.44
CA GLY A 94 -22.81 -3.59 -12.35
C GLY A 94 -23.39 -2.21 -12.55
N GLY A 95 -24.02 -1.94 -13.68
CA GLY A 95 -24.61 -0.64 -14.01
C GLY A 95 -24.74 -0.41 -15.51
N PRO A 96 -24.57 0.83 -15.99
CA PRO A 96 -24.61 1.13 -17.42
C PRO A 96 -23.67 0.24 -18.23
N ARG A 97 -24.21 -0.39 -19.27
CA ARG A 97 -23.48 -1.40 -20.07
C ARG A 97 -22.24 -0.82 -20.74
N SER A 98 -22.32 0.40 -21.23
CA SER A 98 -21.21 1.12 -21.86
C SER A 98 -19.98 1.24 -20.96
N ILE A 99 -20.16 1.37 -19.64
CA ILE A 99 -19.06 1.42 -18.67
C ILE A 99 -18.34 0.06 -18.61
N GLY A 100 -19.10 -1.04 -18.48
CA GLY A 100 -18.51 -2.38 -18.40
C GLY A 100 -17.77 -2.77 -19.67
N GLU A 101 -18.31 -2.41 -20.85
CA GLU A 101 -17.65 -2.62 -22.15
C GLU A 101 -16.34 -1.82 -22.22
N TYR A 102 -16.35 -0.55 -21.85
CA TYR A 102 -15.15 0.29 -21.84
C TYR A 102 -14.08 -0.23 -20.87
N ILE A 103 -14.44 -0.60 -19.65
CA ILE A 103 -13.49 -1.19 -18.69
C ILE A 103 -12.89 -2.48 -19.25
N ARG A 104 -13.69 -3.34 -19.91
CA ARG A 104 -13.18 -4.55 -20.55
C ARG A 104 -12.17 -4.26 -21.65
N GLU A 105 -12.39 -3.22 -22.45
CA GLU A 105 -11.45 -2.78 -23.48
C GLU A 105 -10.14 -2.23 -22.85
N CYS A 106 -10.24 -1.45 -21.78
CA CYS A 106 -9.07 -0.92 -21.09
C CYS A 106 -8.20 -2.02 -20.48
N TYR A 107 -8.83 -3.02 -19.83
CA TYR A 107 -8.18 -4.12 -19.13
C TYR A 107 -8.16 -5.40 -19.99
N ALA A 108 -7.55 -5.30 -21.15
CA ALA A 108 -7.34 -6.38 -22.11
C ALA A 108 -5.92 -6.28 -22.69
N PRO A 109 -5.41 -7.35 -23.33
CA PRO A 109 -4.18 -7.28 -24.10
C PRO A 109 -4.26 -6.18 -25.17
N GLY A 110 -3.26 -5.27 -25.18
CA GLY A 110 -3.25 -4.07 -26.02
C GLY A 110 -4.14 -2.92 -25.54
N GLY A 111 -4.85 -3.06 -24.44
CA GLY A 111 -5.67 -2.01 -23.83
C GLY A 111 -4.84 -0.99 -23.02
N ALA A 112 -5.49 0.11 -22.63
CA ALA A 112 -4.83 1.20 -21.91
C ALA A 112 -4.27 0.79 -20.53
N SER A 113 -4.83 -0.23 -19.90
CA SER A 113 -4.44 -0.80 -18.61
C SER A 113 -3.91 -2.24 -18.76
N GLU A 114 -3.22 -2.53 -19.87
CA GLU A 114 -2.64 -3.85 -20.14
C GLU A 114 -1.67 -4.29 -19.05
N PHE A 115 -0.89 -3.36 -18.48
CA PHE A 115 -0.02 -3.65 -17.34
C PHE A 115 -0.80 -4.24 -16.18
N ASP A 116 -1.94 -3.64 -15.80
CA ASP A 116 -2.75 -4.12 -14.69
C ASP A 116 -3.43 -5.46 -15.00
N PHE A 117 -3.81 -5.68 -16.26
CA PHE A 117 -4.36 -6.95 -16.73
C PHE A 117 -3.39 -8.10 -16.47
N HIS A 118 -2.12 -7.94 -16.86
CA HIS A 118 -1.08 -8.96 -16.63
C HIS A 118 -0.69 -9.04 -15.16
N PHE A 119 -0.45 -7.91 -14.53
CA PHE A 119 -0.01 -7.86 -13.13
C PHE A 119 -1.01 -8.50 -12.17
N MET A 120 -2.29 -8.09 -12.24
CA MET A 120 -3.33 -8.65 -11.38
C MET A 120 -3.66 -10.09 -11.75
N GLY A 121 -3.75 -10.38 -13.05
CA GLY A 121 -4.09 -11.74 -13.51
C GLY A 121 -2.96 -12.73 -13.29
N GLU A 122 -1.89 -12.57 -14.05
CA GLU A 122 -0.82 -13.57 -14.15
C GLU A 122 0.13 -13.52 -12.95
N ASP A 123 0.63 -12.33 -12.59
CA ASP A 123 1.71 -12.21 -11.62
C ASP A 123 1.21 -12.34 -10.18
N VAL A 124 0.10 -11.68 -9.81
CA VAL A 124 -0.40 -11.70 -8.43
C VAL A 124 -1.29 -12.92 -8.15
N TYR A 125 -2.32 -13.13 -8.99
CA TYR A 125 -3.35 -14.12 -8.67
C TYR A 125 -3.24 -15.43 -9.46
N GLU A 126 -2.32 -15.55 -10.43
CA GLU A 126 -2.11 -16.73 -11.30
C GLU A 126 -3.40 -17.18 -11.98
N LYS A 127 -4.19 -16.21 -12.44
CA LYS A 127 -5.47 -16.37 -13.11
C LYS A 127 -5.57 -15.46 -14.32
N THR A 128 -6.45 -15.74 -15.25
CA THR A 128 -6.79 -14.78 -16.30
C THR A 128 -7.61 -13.65 -15.73
N PHE A 129 -7.13 -12.42 -15.88
CA PHE A 129 -7.90 -11.25 -15.46
C PHE A 129 -9.17 -11.12 -16.30
N THR A 130 -10.31 -10.86 -15.68
CA THR A 130 -11.60 -10.78 -16.37
C THR A 130 -12.44 -9.59 -15.88
N VAL A 131 -13.23 -9.03 -16.83
CA VAL A 131 -14.22 -8.00 -16.55
C VAL A 131 -15.60 -8.52 -16.89
N VAL A 132 -16.48 -8.61 -15.90
CA VAL A 132 -17.86 -9.09 -16.04
C VAL A 132 -18.81 -7.90 -16.00
N THR A 133 -19.49 -7.64 -17.13
CA THR A 133 -20.56 -6.63 -17.19
C THR A 133 -21.87 -7.27 -16.79
N CYS A 134 -22.60 -6.69 -15.84
CA CYS A 134 -23.85 -7.22 -15.30
C CYS A 134 -24.77 -6.10 -14.80
N ASP A 135 -25.97 -6.44 -14.34
CA ASP A 135 -26.81 -5.50 -13.61
C ASP A 135 -26.23 -5.24 -12.21
N ALA A 136 -26.48 -4.07 -11.63
CA ALA A 136 -26.01 -3.69 -10.30
C ALA A 136 -26.41 -4.69 -9.20
N SER A 137 -27.58 -5.30 -9.32
CA SER A 137 -28.09 -6.32 -8.40
C SER A 137 -27.41 -7.69 -8.54
N GLN A 138 -26.71 -7.95 -9.64
CA GLN A 138 -26.00 -9.19 -9.92
C GLN A 138 -24.54 -9.19 -9.47
N VAL A 139 -24.02 -8.02 -9.06
CA VAL A 139 -22.68 -7.95 -8.47
C VAL A 139 -22.67 -8.74 -7.15
N PRO A 140 -21.72 -9.68 -6.96
CA PRO A 140 -21.66 -10.47 -5.75
C PRO A 140 -21.68 -9.62 -4.47
N ALA A 141 -22.30 -10.14 -3.42
CA ALA A 141 -22.28 -9.51 -2.11
C ALA A 141 -20.84 -9.38 -1.59
N GLU A 142 -20.59 -8.35 -0.80
CA GLU A 142 -19.31 -8.20 -0.11
C GLU A 142 -19.03 -9.42 0.78
N ARG A 143 -17.84 -9.96 0.63
CA ARG A 143 -17.33 -11.05 1.44
C ARG A 143 -15.86 -10.79 1.72
N GLU A 144 -15.60 -9.93 2.67
CA GLU A 144 -14.25 -9.71 3.15
C GLU A 144 -13.86 -10.82 4.12
N VAL A 145 -12.82 -11.56 3.76
CA VAL A 145 -12.23 -12.54 4.66
C VAL A 145 -11.15 -11.82 5.45
N GLY A 146 -11.56 -11.04 6.44
CA GLY A 146 -10.63 -10.48 7.42
C GLY A 146 -10.03 -11.60 8.24
N ARG A 147 -8.73 -11.89 8.05
CA ARG A 147 -8.01 -12.67 9.04
C ARG A 147 -7.64 -11.71 10.16
N PRO A 148 -7.97 -12.03 11.42
CA PRO A 148 -7.43 -11.30 12.57
C PRO A 148 -5.93 -11.61 12.67
N LEU A 149 -5.14 -10.94 11.84
CA LEU A 149 -3.69 -11.01 11.85
C LEU A 149 -3.16 -9.89 12.73
N GLY A 150 -2.20 -10.23 13.57
CA GLY A 150 -1.51 -9.27 14.42
C GLY A 150 -2.03 -9.19 15.84
N ARG A 151 -1.23 -8.54 16.71
CA ARG A 151 -1.46 -8.34 18.15
C ARG A 151 -1.45 -9.62 19.00
N HIS A 152 -1.08 -10.76 18.43
CA HIS A 152 -0.87 -12.00 19.17
C HIS A 152 0.54 -11.96 19.78
N LEU A 153 0.66 -11.49 21.03
CA LEU A 153 1.96 -11.29 21.67
C LEU A 153 2.33 -12.35 22.71
N ASP A 154 1.41 -13.21 23.05
CA ASP A 154 1.56 -14.31 24.00
C ASP A 154 2.51 -15.40 23.50
N GLY A 155 3.24 -16.03 24.43
CA GLY A 155 4.16 -17.13 24.14
C GLY A 155 5.53 -16.71 23.61
N TYR A 156 6.18 -17.63 22.91
CA TYR A 156 7.53 -17.51 22.35
C TYR A 156 7.46 -17.36 20.83
N ARG A 157 7.75 -16.18 20.33
CA ARG A 157 7.56 -15.84 18.93
C ARG A 157 8.84 -15.37 18.27
N ILE A 158 8.97 -15.62 16.98
CA ILE A 158 10.01 -15.01 16.17
C ILE A 158 9.35 -13.99 15.23
N GLY A 159 9.89 -12.77 15.20
CA GLY A 159 9.58 -11.78 14.19
C GLY A 159 10.78 -11.55 13.30
N PHE A 160 10.55 -11.43 11.98
CA PHE A 160 11.60 -11.04 11.06
C PHE A 160 11.12 -9.95 10.10
N ASP A 161 12.09 -9.15 9.60
CA ASP A 161 11.86 -8.11 8.61
C ASP A 161 12.94 -8.19 7.54
N LEU A 162 12.52 -8.35 6.28
CA LEU A 162 13.41 -8.53 5.14
C LEU A 162 13.43 -7.27 4.28
N GLY A 163 14.40 -6.42 4.54
CA GLY A 163 14.66 -5.23 3.75
C GLY A 163 15.55 -5.51 2.53
N ALA A 164 15.72 -4.52 1.67
CA ALA A 164 16.54 -4.60 0.46
C ALA A 164 18.05 -4.64 0.75
N SER A 165 18.51 -4.12 1.90
CA SER A 165 19.92 -4.00 2.28
C SER A 165 20.26 -4.71 3.58
N ASP A 166 19.27 -5.01 4.40
CA ASP A 166 19.44 -5.67 5.69
C ASP A 166 18.25 -6.58 5.99
N ARG A 167 18.48 -7.57 6.82
CA ARG A 167 17.46 -8.40 7.41
C ARG A 167 17.50 -8.32 8.93
N LYS A 168 16.36 -8.22 9.56
CA LYS A 168 16.21 -8.19 11.01
C LYS A 168 15.51 -9.43 11.49
N VAL A 169 15.87 -9.90 12.68
CA VAL A 169 15.19 -10.99 13.36
C VAL A 169 15.15 -10.68 14.86
N SER A 170 14.02 -10.99 15.50
CA SER A 170 13.84 -10.83 16.93
C SER A 170 13.23 -12.08 17.55
N ALA A 171 13.74 -12.49 18.72
CA ALA A 171 13.07 -13.41 19.60
C ALA A 171 12.20 -12.59 20.58
N VAL A 172 10.90 -12.87 20.58
CA VAL A 172 9.89 -12.10 21.31
C VAL A 172 9.20 -13.05 22.31
N VAL A 173 9.12 -12.63 23.57
CA VAL A 173 8.47 -13.38 24.64
C VAL A 173 7.40 -12.51 25.27
N ASN A 174 6.14 -12.90 25.14
CA ASN A 174 5.00 -12.14 25.66
C ASN A 174 5.02 -10.64 25.25
N GLY A 175 5.40 -10.37 24.00
CA GLY A 175 5.45 -9.01 23.44
C GLY A 175 6.74 -8.25 23.70
N GLU A 176 7.69 -8.79 24.46
CA GLU A 176 8.98 -8.16 24.72
C GLU A 176 10.10 -8.81 23.90
N ALA A 177 10.96 -8.01 23.27
CA ALA A 177 12.11 -8.52 22.53
C ALA A 177 13.20 -8.97 23.50
N LEU A 178 13.43 -10.29 23.58
CA LEU A 178 14.54 -10.88 24.32
C LEU A 178 15.87 -10.77 23.55
N PHE A 179 15.81 -10.83 22.24
CA PHE A 179 16.95 -10.78 21.33
C PHE A 179 16.53 -10.08 20.05
N SER A 180 17.43 -9.31 19.49
CA SER A 180 17.28 -8.73 18.16
C SER A 180 18.63 -8.66 17.46
N GLU A 181 18.63 -8.95 16.16
CA GLU A 181 19.81 -8.86 15.31
C GLU A 181 19.45 -8.28 13.96
N GLU A 182 20.32 -7.41 13.46
CA GLU A 182 20.28 -6.88 12.09
C GLU A 182 21.55 -7.33 11.36
N VAL A 183 21.38 -7.87 10.16
CA VAL A 183 22.46 -8.37 9.33
C VAL A 183 22.33 -7.78 7.94
N VAL A 184 23.42 -7.19 7.42
CA VAL A 184 23.49 -6.72 6.04
C VAL A 184 23.47 -7.92 5.09
N TRP A 185 22.67 -7.84 4.03
CA TRP A 185 22.58 -8.81 2.95
C TRP A 185 22.31 -8.11 1.61
N GLU A 186 22.48 -8.82 0.51
CA GLU A 186 22.23 -8.29 -0.83
C GLU A 186 21.29 -9.21 -1.64
N PRO A 187 20.04 -9.38 -1.23
CA PRO A 187 19.13 -10.38 -1.79
C PRO A 187 18.83 -10.14 -3.26
N SER A 188 18.66 -8.89 -3.67
CA SER A 188 18.29 -8.51 -5.03
C SER A 188 19.38 -8.76 -6.09
N ARG A 189 20.59 -9.12 -5.66
CA ARG A 189 21.72 -9.48 -6.52
C ARG A 189 21.96 -10.98 -6.60
N GLN A 190 21.27 -11.77 -5.79
CA GLN A 190 21.45 -13.22 -5.70
C GLN A 190 20.48 -13.94 -6.62
N SER A 191 20.99 -14.72 -7.54
CA SER A 191 20.18 -15.52 -8.47
C SER A 191 19.86 -16.92 -7.95
N ASP A 192 20.55 -17.37 -6.89
CA ASP A 192 20.28 -18.68 -6.28
C ASP A 192 19.21 -18.56 -5.16
N PRO A 193 18.05 -19.19 -5.30
CA PRO A 193 17.03 -19.24 -4.26
C PRO A 193 17.51 -19.80 -2.91
N GLN A 194 18.54 -20.67 -2.91
CA GLN A 194 19.07 -21.25 -1.68
C GLN A 194 19.81 -20.23 -0.81
N TYR A 195 20.36 -19.17 -1.39
CA TYR A 195 20.91 -18.05 -0.62
C TYR A 195 19.84 -17.43 0.27
N HIS A 196 18.69 -17.07 -0.32
CA HIS A 196 17.60 -16.44 0.43
C HIS A 196 17.08 -17.36 1.55
N TYR A 197 16.84 -18.63 1.21
CA TYR A 197 16.41 -19.62 2.17
C TYR A 197 17.41 -19.80 3.32
N GLY A 198 18.68 -19.92 3.01
CA GLY A 198 19.78 -20.12 3.98
C GLY A 198 19.90 -18.93 4.94
N GLU A 199 19.90 -17.70 4.41
CA GLU A 199 20.01 -16.47 5.19
C GLU A 199 18.84 -16.27 6.13
N ILE A 200 17.61 -16.49 5.65
CA ILE A 200 16.41 -16.39 6.50
C ILE A 200 16.45 -17.47 7.59
N MET A 201 16.71 -18.73 7.22
CA MET A 201 16.79 -19.83 8.18
C MET A 201 17.89 -19.65 9.22
N ALA A 202 19.04 -19.07 8.85
CA ALA A 202 20.12 -18.76 9.80
C ALA A 202 19.65 -17.77 10.87
N GLY A 203 18.95 -16.70 10.47
CA GLY A 203 18.34 -15.76 11.40
C GLY A 203 17.31 -16.40 12.31
N LEU A 204 16.36 -17.16 11.74
CA LEU A 204 15.31 -17.83 12.51
C LEU A 204 15.87 -18.82 13.53
N LYS A 205 16.86 -19.66 13.14
CA LYS A 205 17.52 -20.60 14.06
C LYS A 205 18.27 -19.86 15.18
N LYS A 206 18.90 -18.73 14.88
CA LYS A 206 19.59 -17.92 15.88
C LYS A 206 18.61 -17.32 16.89
N ALA A 207 17.47 -16.77 16.44
CA ALA A 207 16.42 -16.29 17.34
C ALA A 207 15.82 -17.45 18.16
N ALA A 208 15.52 -18.59 17.55
CA ALA A 208 15.00 -19.77 18.22
C ALA A 208 15.94 -20.25 19.34
N SER A 209 17.27 -20.19 19.14
CA SER A 209 18.25 -20.58 20.17
C SER A 209 18.23 -19.73 21.45
N LYS A 210 17.51 -18.61 21.44
CA LYS A 210 17.36 -17.70 22.58
C LYS A 210 16.13 -18.01 23.45
N MET A 211 15.32 -18.96 23.04
CA MET A 211 14.05 -19.31 23.68
C MET A 211 13.96 -20.83 23.90
N PRO A 212 13.21 -21.30 24.91
CA PRO A 212 13.08 -22.73 25.18
C PRO A 212 12.26 -23.47 24.08
N ARG A 213 11.43 -22.76 23.35
CA ARG A 213 10.64 -23.23 22.21
C ARG A 213 10.25 -22.06 21.32
N VAL A 214 9.64 -22.35 20.18
CA VAL A 214 9.00 -21.34 19.30
C VAL A 214 7.55 -21.76 19.13
N ASP A 215 6.62 -20.84 19.32
CA ASP A 215 5.19 -21.08 19.19
C ASP A 215 4.65 -20.55 17.84
N ALA A 216 5.24 -19.48 17.30
CA ALA A 216 4.87 -18.91 16.01
C ALA A 216 5.98 -18.05 15.39
N ILE A 217 5.88 -17.81 14.09
CA ILE A 217 6.82 -16.99 13.32
C ILE A 217 6.02 -15.99 12.46
N GLY A 218 6.32 -14.71 12.59
CA GLY A 218 5.74 -13.67 11.75
C GLY A 218 6.79 -12.92 10.95
N GLY A 219 6.49 -12.62 9.71
CA GLY A 219 7.40 -11.99 8.75
C GLY A 219 6.85 -10.71 8.14
N SER A 220 7.76 -9.78 7.94
CA SER A 220 7.62 -8.54 7.19
C SER A 220 8.58 -8.57 6.01
N ALA A 221 8.13 -8.26 4.80
CA ALA A 221 9.02 -8.13 3.66
C ALA A 221 8.39 -7.29 2.55
N ALA A 222 9.25 -6.55 1.81
CA ALA A 222 8.81 -5.79 0.65
C ALA A 222 8.31 -6.73 -0.47
N GLY A 223 7.12 -6.46 -1.00
CA GLY A 223 6.50 -7.21 -2.09
C GLY A 223 5.07 -7.66 -1.82
N VAL A 224 4.50 -8.39 -2.76
CA VAL A 224 3.15 -8.93 -2.71
C VAL A 224 3.19 -10.39 -2.27
N TYR A 225 2.48 -10.70 -1.20
CA TYR A 225 2.36 -12.03 -0.61
C TYR A 225 0.89 -12.45 -0.57
N VAL A 226 0.59 -13.64 -1.09
CA VAL A 226 -0.77 -14.20 -1.07
C VAL A 226 -0.71 -15.61 -0.47
N ASN A 227 -1.39 -15.82 0.64
CA ASN A 227 -1.39 -17.11 1.37
C ASN A 227 0.02 -17.63 1.68
N ASN A 228 0.89 -16.76 2.21
CA ASN A 228 2.30 -17.02 2.52
C ASN A 228 3.17 -17.42 1.31
N ARG A 229 2.71 -17.14 0.10
CA ARG A 229 3.47 -17.32 -1.14
C ARG A 229 3.95 -15.99 -1.67
N VAL A 230 5.19 -15.97 -2.11
CA VAL A 230 5.77 -14.82 -2.82
C VAL A 230 5.10 -14.72 -4.18
N ARG A 231 4.57 -13.55 -4.52
CA ARG A 231 4.03 -13.25 -5.84
C ARG A 231 5.00 -12.36 -6.60
N ILE A 232 5.27 -11.20 -6.06
CA ILE A 232 6.21 -10.24 -6.62
C ILE A 232 7.00 -9.65 -5.45
N ALA A 233 8.31 -9.73 -5.52
CA ALA A 233 9.17 -9.09 -4.53
C ALA A 233 10.53 -8.72 -5.12
N SER A 234 10.94 -7.48 -4.92
CA SER A 234 12.22 -6.96 -5.39
C SER A 234 13.43 -7.70 -4.78
N LEU A 235 13.25 -8.35 -3.66
CA LEU A 235 14.26 -9.20 -3.00
C LEU A 235 14.72 -10.34 -3.91
N PHE A 236 13.86 -10.86 -4.77
CA PHE A 236 14.11 -12.02 -5.61
C PHE A 236 14.30 -11.68 -7.10
N ARG A 237 14.49 -10.41 -7.45
CA ARG A 237 14.53 -9.96 -8.86
C ARG A 237 15.65 -10.55 -9.69
N ALA A 238 16.73 -11.06 -9.07
CA ALA A 238 17.81 -11.73 -9.77
C ALA A 238 17.54 -13.23 -10.00
N VAL A 239 16.53 -13.79 -9.37
CA VAL A 239 16.11 -15.18 -9.60
C VAL A 239 15.40 -15.27 -10.93
N THR A 240 15.83 -16.19 -11.77
CA THR A 240 15.26 -16.38 -13.11
C THR A 240 13.84 -16.98 -13.05
N ARG A 241 13.04 -16.72 -14.06
CA ARG A 241 11.62 -17.10 -14.10
C ARG A 241 11.43 -18.63 -14.00
N ASP A 242 12.31 -19.41 -14.58
CA ASP A 242 12.30 -20.88 -14.51
C ASP A 242 12.62 -21.46 -13.12
N ARG A 243 13.24 -20.66 -12.24
CA ARG A 243 13.52 -21.04 -10.86
C ARG A 243 12.62 -20.33 -9.85
N PHE A 244 11.71 -19.49 -10.29
CA PHE A 244 10.86 -18.70 -9.39
C PHE A 244 9.94 -19.57 -8.51
N ASP A 245 9.59 -20.77 -8.96
CA ASP A 245 8.81 -21.74 -8.16
C ASP A 245 9.51 -22.09 -6.84
N GLU A 246 10.85 -22.11 -6.80
CA GLU A 246 11.63 -22.35 -5.58
C GLU A 246 11.48 -21.21 -4.55
N VAL A 247 11.23 -19.98 -5.03
CA VAL A 247 11.01 -18.78 -4.22
C VAL A 247 9.55 -18.62 -3.84
N ARG A 248 8.64 -18.94 -4.77
CA ARG A 248 7.18 -18.79 -4.55
C ARG A 248 6.74 -19.46 -3.25
N ASP A 249 7.18 -20.69 -2.99
CA ASP A 249 6.79 -21.48 -1.83
C ASP A 249 7.83 -21.43 -0.69
N LEU A 250 8.76 -20.47 -0.72
CA LEU A 250 9.88 -20.37 0.23
C LEU A 250 9.38 -20.30 1.69
N PHE A 251 8.39 -19.47 1.98
CA PHE A 251 7.88 -19.32 3.36
C PHE A 251 7.03 -20.51 3.80
N LEU A 252 6.38 -21.21 2.88
CA LEU A 252 5.71 -22.50 3.20
C LEU A 252 6.73 -23.56 3.59
N ARG A 253 7.85 -23.66 2.87
CA ARG A 253 8.96 -24.57 3.20
C ARG A 253 9.57 -24.23 4.57
N ILE A 254 9.76 -22.95 4.88
CA ILE A 254 10.25 -22.50 6.19
C ILE A 254 9.26 -22.89 7.30
N ARG A 255 7.98 -22.61 7.10
CA ARG A 255 6.91 -23.02 8.03
C ARG A 255 6.96 -24.52 8.33
N ASP A 256 7.02 -25.33 7.28
CA ASP A 256 7.01 -26.79 7.41
C ASP A 256 8.29 -27.31 8.11
N GLN A 257 9.44 -26.69 7.85
CA GLN A 257 10.70 -27.05 8.51
C GLN A 257 10.75 -26.60 9.98
N MET A 258 10.19 -25.44 10.30
CA MET A 258 10.13 -24.94 11.69
C MET A 258 9.03 -25.61 12.50
N GLY A 259 8.02 -26.21 11.86
CA GLY A 259 6.93 -26.95 12.47
C GLY A 259 5.97 -26.12 13.30
N VAL A 260 5.90 -24.80 13.03
CA VAL A 260 5.05 -23.83 13.74
C VAL A 260 4.29 -22.95 12.74
N PRO A 261 3.16 -22.34 13.14
CA PRO A 261 2.47 -21.35 12.31
C PRO A 261 3.42 -20.24 11.85
N LEU A 262 3.33 -19.88 10.56
CA LEU A 262 4.07 -18.79 9.96
C LEU A 262 3.13 -17.93 9.12
N GLU A 263 3.20 -16.61 9.32
CA GLU A 263 2.52 -15.62 8.50
C GLU A 263 3.52 -14.58 8.00
N ILE A 264 3.45 -14.28 6.69
CA ILE A 264 4.23 -13.22 6.06
C ILE A 264 3.31 -12.26 5.33
N VAL A 265 3.56 -10.97 5.53
CA VAL A 265 2.82 -9.88 4.87
C VAL A 265 3.78 -8.80 4.36
N ASN A 266 3.25 -7.86 3.58
CA ASN A 266 3.98 -6.71 3.09
C ASN A 266 4.52 -5.84 4.25
N ASP A 267 5.68 -5.22 4.07
CA ASP A 267 6.33 -4.36 5.07
C ASP A 267 5.50 -3.10 5.40
N GLY A 268 4.74 -2.57 4.44
CA GLY A 268 3.77 -1.50 4.68
C GLY A 268 2.67 -1.89 5.67
N GLU A 269 2.14 -3.12 5.55
CA GLU A 269 1.11 -3.64 6.47
C GLU A 269 1.65 -3.82 7.89
N VAL A 270 2.85 -4.37 8.02
CA VAL A 270 3.50 -4.50 9.35
C VAL A 270 3.81 -3.14 9.95
N THR A 271 4.18 -2.16 9.13
CA THR A 271 4.40 -0.78 9.56
C THR A 271 3.11 -0.14 10.10
N ALA A 272 2.00 -0.32 9.40
CA ALA A 272 0.69 0.17 9.87
C ALA A 272 0.26 -0.52 11.16
N LEU A 273 0.50 -1.84 11.27
CA LEU A 273 0.24 -2.61 12.49
C LEU A 273 1.08 -2.11 13.67
N ALA A 274 2.38 -1.90 13.48
CA ALA A 274 3.27 -1.35 14.50
C ALA A 274 2.80 0.04 14.96
N GLY A 275 2.37 0.87 14.03
CA GLY A 275 1.79 2.17 14.31
C GLY A 275 0.49 2.08 15.12
N SER A 276 -0.41 1.20 14.72
CA SER A 276 -1.68 0.95 15.43
C SER A 276 -1.45 0.42 16.85
N MET A 277 -0.48 -0.48 17.02
CA MET A 277 -0.09 -0.99 18.35
C MET A 277 0.51 0.13 19.23
N SER A 278 1.32 1.02 18.65
CA SER A 278 1.92 2.14 19.36
C SER A 278 0.91 3.21 19.75
N LEU A 279 -0.06 3.50 18.90
CA LEU A 279 -1.14 4.45 19.16
C LEU A 279 -2.20 3.89 20.12
N GLU A 280 -2.19 2.56 20.33
CA GLU A 280 -3.26 1.85 21.05
C GLU A 280 -4.65 2.14 20.45
N ASP A 281 -4.71 2.44 19.12
CA ASP A 281 -5.93 2.75 18.37
C ASP A 281 -5.89 2.12 16.96
N ASN A 282 -7.02 2.12 16.28
CA ASN A 282 -7.27 1.46 15.02
C ASN A 282 -7.63 2.48 13.91
N GLY A 283 -7.94 1.99 12.71
CA GLY A 283 -8.21 2.86 11.56
C GLY A 283 -6.95 3.60 11.11
N VAL A 284 -5.84 2.87 11.00
CA VAL A 284 -4.50 3.41 10.71
C VAL A 284 -4.08 3.09 9.29
N LEU A 285 -3.77 4.12 8.51
CA LEU A 285 -3.07 4.00 7.23
C LEU A 285 -1.61 4.43 7.43
N GLY A 286 -0.69 3.50 7.24
CA GLY A 286 0.74 3.80 7.18
C GLY A 286 1.15 4.11 5.74
N ILE A 287 1.90 5.19 5.52
CA ILE A 287 2.43 5.58 4.20
C ILE A 287 3.92 5.82 4.35
N ALA A 288 4.73 4.99 3.73
CA ALA A 288 6.19 5.13 3.74
C ALA A 288 6.68 5.77 2.45
N LEU A 289 7.30 6.94 2.56
CA LEU A 289 7.93 7.69 1.47
C LEU A 289 9.39 7.24 1.33
N GLY A 290 9.59 6.15 0.60
CA GLY A 290 10.89 5.51 0.36
C GLY A 290 11.38 5.69 -1.07
N SER A 291 11.98 4.64 -1.64
CA SER A 291 12.33 4.54 -3.06
C SER A 291 11.09 4.58 -3.95
N SER A 292 10.01 4.05 -3.46
CA SER A 292 8.63 4.19 -3.94
C SER A 292 7.76 4.55 -2.74
N GLU A 293 6.45 4.69 -2.96
CA GLU A 293 5.45 4.69 -1.90
C GLU A 293 5.20 3.24 -1.48
N ALA A 294 5.12 2.98 -0.18
CA ALA A 294 4.59 1.73 0.36
C ALA A 294 3.51 2.06 1.37
N SER A 295 2.44 1.27 1.40
CA SER A 295 1.33 1.54 2.29
C SER A 295 0.78 0.27 2.92
N GLY A 296 0.12 0.43 4.07
CA GLY A 296 -0.56 -0.64 4.77
C GLY A 296 -1.71 -0.09 5.59
N TYR A 297 -2.71 -0.91 5.83
CA TYR A 297 -3.93 -0.48 6.51
C TYR A 297 -4.35 -1.44 7.62
N VAL A 298 -4.63 -0.88 8.78
CA VAL A 298 -5.29 -1.56 9.90
C VAL A 298 -6.71 -1.03 10.01
N THR A 299 -7.69 -1.94 9.94
CA THR A 299 -9.13 -1.59 9.97
C THR A 299 -9.56 -0.98 11.29
N MET A 300 -10.80 -0.50 11.37
CA MET A 300 -11.39 0.01 12.61
C MET A 300 -11.51 -1.04 13.71
N GLU A 301 -11.58 -2.32 13.32
CA GLU A 301 -11.60 -3.49 14.24
C GLU A 301 -10.19 -3.92 14.65
N GLY A 302 -9.14 -3.32 14.09
CA GLY A 302 -7.74 -3.65 14.39
C GLY A 302 -7.17 -4.81 13.60
N ASN A 303 -7.79 -5.18 12.48
CA ASN A 303 -7.35 -6.27 11.62
C ASN A 303 -6.51 -5.77 10.44
N ILE A 304 -5.57 -6.60 9.98
CA ILE A 304 -4.95 -6.45 8.67
C ILE A 304 -5.89 -7.06 7.63
N THR A 305 -6.04 -6.39 6.50
CA THR A 305 -6.86 -6.88 5.39
C THR A 305 -6.05 -7.81 4.48
N GLY A 306 -6.73 -8.57 3.64
CA GLY A 306 -6.09 -9.28 2.53
C GLY A 306 -6.00 -8.41 1.26
N TRP A 307 -6.00 -7.10 1.40
CA TRP A 307 -5.89 -6.13 0.29
C TRP A 307 -4.43 -5.96 -0.14
N LEU A 308 -4.21 -5.49 -1.36
CA LEU A 308 -2.85 -5.24 -1.84
C LEU A 308 -2.20 -4.03 -1.19
N ASN A 309 -2.97 -2.96 -0.96
CA ASN A 309 -2.51 -1.67 -0.45
C ASN A 309 -1.29 -1.08 -1.21
N GLU A 310 -1.15 -1.39 -2.51
CA GLU A 310 -0.07 -0.90 -3.37
C GLU A 310 -0.42 0.49 -3.95
N LEU A 311 -0.59 1.47 -3.07
CA LEU A 311 -1.01 2.84 -3.44
C LEU A 311 0.00 3.58 -4.32
N ALA A 312 1.24 3.09 -4.41
CA ALA A 312 2.24 3.58 -5.35
C ALA A 312 1.74 3.63 -6.81
N PHE A 313 0.86 2.71 -7.18
CA PHE A 313 0.26 2.61 -8.51
C PHE A 313 -1.13 3.24 -8.60
N ALA A 314 -1.73 3.62 -7.47
CA ALA A 314 -3.04 4.24 -7.43
C ALA A 314 -2.98 5.69 -7.95
N PRO A 315 -3.94 6.13 -8.79
CA PRO A 315 -3.92 7.47 -9.34
C PRO A 315 -4.32 8.52 -8.29
N VAL A 316 -3.48 9.55 -8.10
CA VAL A 316 -3.71 10.69 -7.20
C VAL A 316 -3.80 12.02 -7.94
N ASP A 317 -3.30 12.08 -9.18
CA ASP A 317 -3.37 13.25 -10.08
C ASP A 317 -4.02 12.86 -11.40
N TYR A 318 -5.11 13.51 -11.78
CA TYR A 318 -5.80 13.30 -13.05
C TYR A 318 -5.40 14.33 -14.11
N GLY A 319 -4.43 15.19 -13.83
CA GLY A 319 -3.95 16.20 -14.77
C GLY A 319 -3.35 15.57 -16.04
N PRO A 320 -3.61 16.13 -17.23
CA PRO A 320 -3.05 15.61 -18.48
C PRO A 320 -1.52 15.75 -18.54
N GLY A 321 -0.95 16.61 -17.71
CA GLY A 321 0.50 16.79 -17.54
C GLY A 321 1.09 16.06 -16.36
N ALA A 322 0.34 15.17 -15.71
CA ALA A 322 0.83 14.35 -14.61
C ALA A 322 1.97 13.43 -15.08
N PRO A 323 2.94 13.14 -14.21
CA PRO A 323 4.06 12.26 -14.55
C PRO A 323 3.56 10.87 -14.91
N VAL A 324 4.24 10.26 -15.89
CA VAL A 324 4.03 8.86 -16.26
C VAL A 324 4.85 8.00 -15.31
N HIS A 325 4.24 7.00 -14.73
CA HIS A 325 4.92 6.04 -13.88
C HIS A 325 5.80 5.12 -14.74
N GLU A 326 7.08 5.01 -14.37
CA GLU A 326 8.11 4.35 -15.17
C GLU A 326 7.78 2.88 -15.46
N TRP A 327 7.21 2.19 -14.49
CA TRP A 327 6.94 0.75 -14.59
C TRP A 327 5.57 0.45 -15.23
N SER A 328 4.50 1.06 -14.71
CA SER A 328 3.14 0.76 -15.20
C SER A 328 2.73 1.53 -16.46
N GLY A 329 3.48 2.59 -16.84
CA GLY A 329 3.09 3.48 -17.94
C GLY A 329 1.87 4.36 -17.65
N ASP A 330 1.23 4.21 -16.49
CA ASP A 330 0.07 5.03 -16.13
C ASP A 330 0.46 6.42 -15.61
N ARG A 331 -0.48 7.36 -15.66
CA ARG A 331 -0.25 8.75 -15.25
C ARG A 331 -0.79 9.01 -13.86
N GLY A 332 -0.06 9.87 -13.13
CA GLY A 332 -0.52 10.43 -11.88
C GLY A 332 -0.50 9.46 -10.70
N CYS A 333 0.29 8.38 -10.77
CA CYS A 333 0.40 7.38 -9.72
C CYS A 333 1.10 7.92 -8.47
N GLY A 334 0.69 7.43 -7.30
CA GLY A 334 1.16 7.83 -5.98
C GLY A 334 2.68 7.87 -5.83
N ALA A 335 3.41 6.89 -6.36
CA ALA A 335 4.87 6.84 -6.32
C ALA A 335 5.55 8.12 -6.84
N SER A 336 4.98 8.77 -7.86
CA SER A 336 5.53 9.99 -8.44
C SER A 336 5.33 11.24 -7.57
N PHE A 337 4.52 11.16 -6.52
CA PHE A 337 4.15 12.26 -5.63
C PHE A 337 4.57 12.03 -4.17
N LEU A 338 4.55 10.79 -3.72
CA LEU A 338 4.74 10.39 -2.31
C LEU A 338 5.96 9.48 -2.13
N SER A 339 7.07 9.82 -2.78
CA SER A 339 8.34 9.11 -2.64
C SER A 339 9.54 10.00 -2.97
N GLN A 340 10.75 9.45 -2.89
CA GLN A 340 11.97 10.15 -3.34
C GLN A 340 11.94 10.51 -4.83
N GLN A 341 11.17 9.80 -5.65
CA GLN A 341 10.99 10.13 -7.07
C GLN A 341 10.41 11.53 -7.24
N CYS A 342 9.49 11.93 -6.34
CA CYS A 342 8.96 13.29 -6.31
C CYS A 342 10.05 14.33 -6.03
N VAL A 343 10.95 14.05 -5.08
CA VAL A 343 12.08 14.95 -4.76
C VAL A 343 12.92 15.17 -6.01
N PHE A 344 13.27 14.10 -6.73
CA PHE A 344 14.10 14.18 -7.94
C PHE A 344 13.39 14.89 -9.09
N ARG A 345 12.11 14.61 -9.28
CA ARG A 345 11.26 15.25 -10.30
C ARG A 345 11.13 16.76 -10.08
N LEU A 346 11.04 17.21 -8.84
CA LEU A 346 10.86 18.61 -8.50
C LEU A 346 12.18 19.39 -8.36
N ALA A 347 13.31 18.71 -8.17
CA ALA A 347 14.61 19.35 -7.97
C ALA A 347 14.99 20.37 -9.07
N PRO A 348 14.83 20.10 -10.38
CA PRO A 348 15.10 21.09 -11.41
C PRO A 348 14.21 22.32 -11.31
N ARG A 349 12.93 22.15 -10.95
CA ARG A 349 11.98 23.27 -10.76
C ARG A 349 12.30 24.09 -9.52
N ALA A 350 13.00 23.47 -8.55
CA ALA A 350 13.48 24.11 -7.34
C ALA A 350 14.84 24.82 -7.51
N GLY A 351 15.42 24.80 -8.72
CA GLY A 351 16.77 25.31 -8.96
C GLY A 351 17.87 24.45 -8.31
N ILE A 352 17.59 23.17 -8.10
CA ILE A 352 18.53 22.21 -7.50
C ILE A 352 19.04 21.27 -8.61
N ASP A 353 20.33 21.37 -8.88
CA ASP A 353 21.01 20.40 -9.71
C ASP A 353 21.40 19.17 -8.87
N ILE A 354 21.00 18.01 -9.33
CA ILE A 354 21.34 16.72 -8.75
C ILE A 354 22.12 15.92 -9.81
N PRO A 355 23.40 15.62 -9.58
CA PRO A 355 24.21 14.86 -10.52
C PRO A 355 23.60 13.52 -10.89
N VAL A 356 23.65 13.15 -12.16
CA VAL A 356 23.00 11.92 -12.69
C VAL A 356 23.71 10.64 -12.24
N ASP A 357 25.00 10.73 -11.95
CA ASP A 357 25.89 9.64 -11.53
C ASP A 357 25.70 9.26 -10.05
N MET A 358 25.02 10.08 -9.26
CA MET A 358 24.68 9.76 -7.88
C MET A 358 23.66 8.62 -7.82
N THR A 359 23.81 7.75 -6.83
CA THR A 359 22.74 6.80 -6.43
C THR A 359 21.51 7.54 -5.91
N ASN A 360 20.34 6.91 -5.97
CA ASN A 360 19.11 7.53 -5.46
C ASN A 360 19.20 7.90 -3.96
N ALA A 361 19.91 7.13 -3.16
CA ALA A 361 20.16 7.45 -1.75
C ALA A 361 21.00 8.73 -1.57
N GLU A 362 22.06 8.89 -2.38
CA GLU A 362 22.92 10.09 -2.39
C GLU A 362 22.15 11.31 -2.88
N LYS A 363 21.34 11.17 -3.94
CA LYS A 363 20.46 12.24 -4.46
C LYS A 363 19.52 12.75 -3.37
N LEU A 364 18.83 11.85 -2.66
CA LEU A 364 17.93 12.22 -1.58
C LEU A 364 18.69 12.91 -0.44
N LYS A 365 19.82 12.34 -0.01
CA LYS A 365 20.66 12.92 1.05
C LYS A 365 21.15 14.33 0.68
N SER A 366 21.55 14.55 -0.58
CA SER A 366 21.95 15.88 -1.09
C SER A 366 20.80 16.89 -1.02
N ALA A 367 19.60 16.49 -1.44
CA ALA A 367 18.42 17.37 -1.37
C ALA A 367 18.03 17.69 0.08
N GLN A 368 18.10 16.70 0.99
CA GLN A 368 17.86 16.88 2.42
C GLN A 368 18.89 17.79 3.06
N ALA A 369 20.16 17.67 2.72
CA ALA A 369 21.20 18.58 3.23
C ALA A 369 20.92 20.04 2.83
N LYS A 370 20.44 20.28 1.60
CA LYS A 370 20.01 21.61 1.15
C LYS A 370 18.78 22.10 1.94
N LEU A 371 17.83 21.22 2.25
CA LEU A 371 16.67 21.54 3.07
C LEU A 371 17.09 21.98 4.49
N GLU A 372 17.99 21.22 5.12
CA GLU A 372 18.51 21.54 6.47
C GLU A 372 19.30 22.87 6.46
N ALA A 373 20.01 23.16 5.39
CA ALA A 373 20.71 24.45 5.20
C ALA A 373 19.76 25.61 4.89
N GLY A 374 18.46 25.41 4.83
CA GLY A 374 17.46 26.47 4.60
C GLY A 374 17.30 26.90 3.14
N HIS A 375 17.74 26.09 2.18
CA HIS A 375 17.58 26.40 0.76
C HIS A 375 16.09 26.51 0.38
N GLU A 376 15.66 27.65 -0.14
CA GLU A 376 14.25 27.95 -0.42
C GLU A 376 13.61 26.94 -1.39
N GLY A 377 14.32 26.59 -2.48
CA GLY A 377 13.84 25.61 -3.46
C GLY A 377 13.65 24.21 -2.83
N ALA A 378 14.59 23.78 -1.97
CA ALA A 378 14.44 22.53 -1.24
C ALA A 378 13.21 22.57 -0.33
N THR A 379 12.98 23.65 0.41
CA THR A 379 11.78 23.82 1.22
C THR A 379 10.50 23.68 0.38
N LYS A 380 10.46 24.30 -0.80
CA LYS A 380 9.32 24.19 -1.74
C LYS A 380 9.07 22.75 -2.24
N ILE A 381 10.11 21.91 -2.35
CA ILE A 381 9.92 20.49 -2.68
C ILE A 381 9.09 19.80 -1.59
N TRP A 382 9.51 19.90 -0.32
CA TRP A 382 8.81 19.23 0.78
C TRP A 382 7.43 19.85 1.05
N GLN A 383 7.25 21.13 0.87
CA GLN A 383 5.93 21.77 0.89
C GLN A 383 5.01 21.24 -0.23
N SER A 384 5.56 21.00 -1.43
CA SER A 384 4.78 20.39 -2.52
C SER A 384 4.38 18.96 -2.18
N ILE A 385 5.27 18.17 -1.59
CA ILE A 385 4.95 16.79 -1.12
C ILE A 385 3.87 16.85 -0.03
N GLY A 386 3.94 17.79 0.91
CA GLY A 386 2.91 17.99 1.93
C GLY A 386 1.55 18.33 1.32
N CYS A 387 1.52 19.17 0.32
CA CYS A 387 0.30 19.49 -0.41
C CYS A 387 -0.27 18.26 -1.12
N TYR A 388 0.55 17.49 -1.86
CA TYR A 388 0.12 16.23 -2.47
C TYR A 388 -0.41 15.24 -1.44
N MET A 389 0.28 15.09 -0.29
CA MET A 389 -0.14 14.21 0.80
C MET A 389 -1.52 14.56 1.32
N GLY A 390 -1.82 15.84 1.52
CA GLY A 390 -3.14 16.27 1.99
C GLY A 390 -4.28 15.90 1.03
N TYR A 391 -4.08 16.12 -0.27
CA TYR A 391 -5.06 15.71 -1.29
C TYR A 391 -5.14 14.19 -1.44
N ALA A 392 -4.01 13.47 -1.33
CA ALA A 392 -4.00 12.01 -1.36
C ALA A 392 -4.74 11.42 -0.15
N VAL A 393 -4.51 11.93 1.07
CA VAL A 393 -5.25 11.50 2.27
C VAL A 393 -6.74 11.74 2.12
N ALA A 394 -7.15 12.89 1.58
CA ALA A 394 -8.56 13.18 1.30
C ALA A 394 -9.14 12.20 0.25
N HIS A 395 -8.34 11.81 -0.74
CA HIS A 395 -8.72 10.80 -1.72
C HIS A 395 -8.85 9.41 -1.08
N TYR A 396 -7.87 9.00 -0.30
CA TYR A 396 -7.87 7.71 0.39
C TYR A 396 -9.02 7.58 1.38
N ALA A 397 -9.42 8.68 2.05
CA ALA A 397 -10.56 8.72 2.96
C ALA A 397 -11.93 8.46 2.28
N ASP A 398 -12.01 8.52 0.95
CA ASP A 398 -13.20 8.09 0.21
C ASP A 398 -13.27 6.54 0.07
N PHE A 399 -12.19 5.80 0.42
CA PHE A 399 -12.07 4.34 0.23
C PHE A 399 -11.63 3.58 1.48
N TYR A 400 -11.10 4.26 2.49
CA TYR A 400 -10.68 3.71 3.78
C TYR A 400 -11.40 4.42 4.91
N GLU A 401 -11.71 3.68 5.97
CA GLU A 401 -12.14 4.27 7.23
C GLU A 401 -10.92 4.69 8.05
N LEU A 402 -10.59 5.99 8.04
CA LEU A 402 -9.38 6.53 8.62
C LEU A 402 -9.63 7.32 9.89
N LYS A 403 -8.85 7.02 10.93
CA LYS A 403 -8.61 7.88 12.10
C LYS A 403 -7.20 8.45 12.11
N HIS A 404 -6.21 7.65 11.69
CA HIS A 404 -4.81 8.01 11.75
C HIS A 404 -4.13 7.75 10.41
N VAL A 405 -3.28 8.69 10.00
CA VAL A 405 -2.33 8.51 8.89
C VAL A 405 -0.93 8.70 9.43
N LEU A 406 -0.12 7.64 9.38
CA LEU A 406 1.28 7.68 9.81
C LEU A 406 2.17 7.82 8.58
N ILE A 407 2.98 8.87 8.56
CA ILE A 407 3.90 9.16 7.47
C ILE A 407 5.32 8.78 7.90
N LEU A 408 5.96 7.91 7.12
CA LEU A 408 7.28 7.37 7.42
C LEU A 408 8.19 7.44 6.20
N GLY A 409 9.35 6.78 6.31
CA GLY A 409 10.29 6.61 5.21
C GLY A 409 11.37 7.69 5.16
N ARG A 410 12.34 7.47 4.27
CA ARG A 410 13.55 8.31 4.22
C ARG A 410 13.26 9.77 3.87
N CYS A 411 12.21 10.05 3.12
CA CYS A 411 11.84 11.43 2.77
C CYS A 411 11.36 12.25 3.97
N THR A 412 10.97 11.60 5.07
CA THR A 412 10.49 12.27 6.30
C THR A 412 11.59 12.60 7.30
N SER A 413 12.85 12.27 6.99
CA SER A 413 13.97 12.54 7.90
C SER A 413 14.18 14.06 8.07
N GLY A 414 14.60 14.47 9.28
CA GLY A 414 14.86 15.88 9.61
C GLY A 414 13.61 16.76 9.48
N ARG A 415 13.80 17.99 9.01
CA ARG A 415 12.72 18.97 8.81
C ARG A 415 11.67 18.51 7.78
N GLY A 416 12.04 17.61 6.87
CA GLY A 416 11.19 17.20 5.77
C GLY A 416 9.88 16.58 6.24
N GLY A 417 9.92 15.73 7.26
CA GLY A 417 8.72 15.08 7.82
C GLY A 417 7.70 16.09 8.33
N GLN A 418 8.15 17.07 9.10
CA GLN A 418 7.25 18.10 9.65
C GLN A 418 6.62 18.97 8.55
N LEU A 419 7.40 19.37 7.54
CA LEU A 419 6.86 20.13 6.39
C LEU A 419 5.78 19.35 5.63
N ILE A 420 5.94 18.02 5.49
CA ILE A 420 4.92 17.18 4.86
C ILE A 420 3.66 17.13 5.72
N VAL A 421 3.79 16.90 7.03
CA VAL A 421 2.64 16.84 7.96
C VAL A 421 1.91 18.17 8.01
N ASP A 422 2.64 19.29 8.12
CA ASP A 422 2.05 20.62 8.18
C ASP A 422 1.28 20.96 6.89
N GLY A 423 1.89 20.70 5.73
CA GLY A 423 1.25 20.93 4.43
C GLY A 423 0.01 20.07 4.22
N ALA A 424 0.07 18.80 4.62
CA ALA A 424 -1.08 17.89 4.52
C ALA A 424 -2.24 18.35 5.43
N ASN A 425 -1.95 18.74 6.66
CA ASN A 425 -2.95 19.27 7.59
C ASN A 425 -3.54 20.61 7.11
N GLU A 426 -2.74 21.46 6.46
CA GLU A 426 -3.22 22.71 5.88
C GLU A 426 -4.22 22.45 4.76
N VAL A 427 -3.95 21.48 3.87
CA VAL A 427 -4.89 21.06 2.82
C VAL A 427 -6.19 20.55 3.44
N LEU A 428 -6.11 19.64 4.42
CA LEU A 428 -7.32 19.12 5.05
C LEU A 428 -8.15 20.23 5.70
N LYS A 429 -7.51 21.13 6.45
CA LYS A 429 -8.22 22.22 7.13
C LYS A 429 -8.89 23.18 6.15
N SER A 430 -8.24 23.47 5.02
CA SER A 430 -8.74 24.47 4.07
C SER A 430 -9.77 23.95 3.09
N GLU A 431 -9.66 22.68 2.65
CA GLU A 431 -10.53 22.11 1.62
C GLU A 431 -11.46 21.01 2.11
N PHE A 432 -11.07 20.31 3.20
CA PHE A 432 -11.78 19.13 3.72
C PHE A 432 -11.94 19.22 5.25
N PRO A 433 -12.57 20.28 5.79
CA PRO A 433 -12.65 20.48 7.24
C PRO A 433 -13.32 19.32 7.99
N GLU A 434 -14.23 18.60 7.34
CA GLU A 434 -14.85 17.40 7.88
C GLU A 434 -13.85 16.25 8.08
N LEU A 435 -12.84 16.14 7.21
CA LEU A 435 -11.76 15.16 7.36
C LEU A 435 -10.73 15.62 8.38
N ALA A 436 -10.41 16.92 8.39
CA ALA A 436 -9.49 17.51 9.37
C ALA A 436 -9.95 17.32 10.82
N ALA A 437 -11.27 17.25 11.03
CA ALA A 437 -11.84 17.03 12.36
C ALA A 437 -11.75 15.59 12.86
N ARG A 438 -11.52 14.60 11.97
CA ARG A 438 -11.55 13.17 12.33
C ARG A 438 -10.28 12.40 11.99
N ILE A 439 -9.40 12.93 11.14
CA ILE A 439 -8.17 12.27 10.72
C ILE A 439 -6.97 13.01 11.29
N SER A 440 -6.13 12.28 12.03
CA SER A 440 -4.84 12.76 12.52
C SER A 440 -3.73 12.34 11.55
N ILE A 441 -2.98 13.30 11.00
CA ILE A 441 -1.79 13.03 10.18
C ILE A 441 -0.57 13.34 11.02
N GLN A 442 0.33 12.37 11.19
CA GLN A 442 1.48 12.51 12.07
C GLN A 442 2.67 11.64 11.66
N LEU A 443 3.84 11.98 12.16
CA LEU A 443 5.01 11.12 12.15
C LEU A 443 4.94 10.13 13.31
N PRO A 444 5.50 8.92 13.19
CA PRO A 444 5.64 8.03 14.34
C PRO A 444 6.48 8.70 15.44
N ASP A 445 6.02 8.58 16.67
CA ASP A 445 6.77 9.00 17.85
C ASP A 445 7.97 8.08 18.13
N GLU A 446 8.82 8.47 19.10
CA GLU A 446 9.96 7.63 19.51
C GLU A 446 9.51 6.30 20.13
N LYS A 447 8.34 6.27 20.77
CA LYS A 447 7.78 5.07 21.39
C LYS A 447 7.30 4.09 20.30
N GLY A 448 6.68 4.60 19.24
CA GLY A 448 6.25 3.82 18.07
C GLY A 448 7.42 3.21 17.29
N ARG A 449 8.56 3.91 17.25
CA ARG A 449 9.80 3.37 16.68
C ARG A 449 10.40 2.23 17.51
N ARG A 450 10.05 2.10 18.80
CA ARG A 450 10.53 1.04 19.70
C ARG A 450 9.75 -0.27 19.53
N VAL A 451 8.48 -0.21 19.17
CA VAL A 451 7.74 -1.39 18.68
C VAL A 451 8.26 -1.67 17.27
N GLY A 452 9.43 -2.24 17.15
CA GLY A 452 10.07 -2.48 15.86
C GLY A 452 9.19 -3.34 14.96
N GLN A 453 9.34 -3.20 13.64
CA GLN A 453 8.62 -4.01 12.65
C GLN A 453 8.71 -5.52 12.96
N SER A 454 9.86 -6.00 13.45
CA SER A 454 10.02 -7.42 13.81
C SER A 454 9.14 -7.86 14.99
N ILE A 455 8.82 -6.99 15.97
CA ILE A 455 7.89 -7.29 17.05
C ILE A 455 6.44 -7.31 16.53
N ALA A 456 6.07 -6.32 15.71
CA ALA A 456 4.78 -6.29 15.07
C ALA A 456 4.59 -7.51 14.14
N ALA A 457 5.62 -7.88 13.37
CA ALA A 457 5.62 -9.09 12.55
C ALA A 457 5.43 -10.34 13.43
N ALA A 458 6.16 -10.48 14.54
CA ALA A 458 6.03 -11.62 15.47
C ALA A 458 4.59 -11.83 15.95
N SER A 459 3.81 -10.74 16.01
CA SER A 459 2.42 -10.77 16.47
C SER A 459 1.41 -11.26 15.42
N LEU A 460 1.83 -11.50 14.16
CA LEU A 460 0.92 -11.82 13.05
C LEU A 460 0.17 -13.14 13.24
N PRO A 461 0.82 -14.30 13.51
CA PRO A 461 0.11 -15.54 13.57
C PRO A 461 -0.72 -15.69 14.86
N ALA A 462 -1.96 -16.12 14.74
CA ALA A 462 -2.73 -16.63 15.87
C ALA A 462 -2.23 -18.03 16.26
N VAL A 463 -2.13 -18.29 17.56
CA VAL A 463 -1.81 -19.62 18.11
C VAL A 463 -2.89 -20.00 19.12
N ASP A 464 -3.49 -21.15 18.94
CA ASP A 464 -4.44 -21.68 19.92
C ASP A 464 -3.70 -22.46 21.02
N PHE A 465 -3.48 -21.83 22.16
CA PHE A 465 -2.87 -22.46 23.33
C PHE A 465 -3.82 -23.32 24.15
N ALA A 466 -5.13 -23.31 23.85
CA ALA A 466 -6.14 -24.06 24.60
C ALA A 466 -6.07 -25.58 24.36
N GLY A 467 -5.41 -26.03 23.27
CA GLY A 467 -5.28 -27.45 22.92
C GLY A 467 -4.15 -28.22 23.62
N SER A 468 -3.20 -27.55 24.30
CA SER A 468 -2.01 -28.20 24.87
C SER A 468 -2.11 -28.59 26.36
N GLY A 469 -3.27 -28.34 27.00
CA GLY A 469 -3.46 -28.49 28.46
C GLY A 469 -4.35 -29.62 28.95
N ALA A 470 -4.85 -30.50 28.08
CA ALA A 470 -5.77 -31.57 28.48
C ALA A 470 -5.26 -32.97 28.14
N SER A 471 -4.13 -33.39 28.76
CA SER A 471 -3.78 -34.79 28.85
C SER A 471 -3.02 -35.07 30.17
N SER A 472 -3.67 -35.89 30.96
CA SER A 472 -3.20 -36.54 32.17
C SER A 472 -3.40 -35.83 33.51
N ARG A 473 -4.48 -36.26 34.20
CA ARG A 473 -4.34 -37.01 35.45
C ARG A 473 -5.70 -37.54 35.91
N SER A 474 -6.03 -38.73 35.43
CA SER A 474 -6.87 -39.67 36.17
C SER A 474 -5.98 -40.81 36.64
N LYS A 475 -5.59 -40.73 37.86
CA LYS A 475 -5.55 -41.90 38.81
C LYS A 475 -5.33 -41.36 40.20
#